data_dfcc1d0d53fc9bdae163f9b56f986e47
#
_entry.id   dfcc1d0d53fc9bdae163f9b56f986e47
#
_cell.length_a   1.000
_cell.length_b   1.000
_cell.length_c   1.000
_cell.angle_alpha   90.00
_cell.angle_beta   90.00
_cell.angle_gamma   90.00
#
_symmetry.space_group_name_H-M   'P 1'
#
loop_
_entity.id
_entity.type
_entity.pdbx_description
1 polymer ?
#
loop_
_entity_poly.entity_id
_entity_poly.type
_entity_poly.pdbx_seq_one_letter_code
_entity_poly.pdbx_strand_id
1 'polypeptide(L)'
;RQRQMCIRDRLGSDDSEPDFSRSSWIAMLFAAGLGIGLVFYGPMEPLSHFLTPPPYLSDVEPASEAAVLPAFSQAILHQATLPWMVYALVGGSLAYAAYRRGRLPLISSLFEPIATNSNNRVIGKIVDIFSVLVTLFGTETSLGIVALQIRTGTSIVTGKPLEGDGIIVVIISILTVIFIISAMSGIKRGIRILSNINMGLVIGLGIFVLITGPTMYILDLIPASLLQFFNNFADMMSVAPSQGETEKEFVTAWTMLYCCLLYTSDAADEEDSV
;
A
#
# COMPACT_ATOMS: atom_id res chain seq x y z
N ARG A 1 -28.92 26.53 -12.16
CA ARG A 1 -27.65 26.87 -11.46
C ARG A 1 -27.50 26.13 -10.12
N GLN A 2 -28.56 25.87 -9.35
CA GLN A 2 -28.48 25.15 -8.07
C GLN A 2 -28.13 23.65 -8.20
N ARG A 3 -28.53 22.96 -9.26
CA ARG A 3 -28.21 21.53 -9.47
C ARG A 3 -26.74 21.25 -9.82
N GLN A 4 -26.01 22.24 -10.34
CA GLN A 4 -24.56 22.09 -10.59
C GLN A 4 -23.70 22.35 -9.37
N MET A 5 -24.22 23.00 -8.32
CA MET A 5 -23.51 23.24 -7.07
C MET A 5 -23.41 21.97 -6.21
N CYS A 6 -24.42 21.09 -6.25
CA CYS A 6 -24.41 19.83 -5.47
C CYS A 6 -23.38 18.78 -5.95
N ILE A 7 -22.89 18.89 -7.19
CA ILE A 7 -21.88 17.94 -7.73
C ILE A 7 -20.44 18.37 -7.37
N ARG A 8 -20.24 19.58 -6.84
CA ARG A 8 -18.94 20.12 -6.43
C ARG A 8 -18.82 20.37 -4.92
N ASP A 9 -19.66 19.75 -4.12
CA ASP A 9 -19.53 19.85 -2.68
C ASP A 9 -18.17 19.27 -2.23
N ARG A 10 -17.29 20.15 -1.75
CA ARG A 10 -16.01 19.79 -1.15
C ARG A 10 -16.27 19.18 0.22
N LEU A 11 -15.43 18.23 0.64
CA LEU A 11 -15.51 17.68 2.00
C LEU A 11 -15.19 18.77 3.05
N GLY A 12 -14.21 19.63 2.78
CA GLY A 12 -13.86 20.79 3.62
C GLY A 12 -14.83 21.95 3.53
N SER A 13 -14.56 23.05 4.24
CA SER A 13 -15.32 24.29 4.17
C SER A 13 -15.25 24.92 2.78
N ASP A 14 -16.26 25.73 2.42
CA ASP A 14 -16.34 26.35 1.09
C ASP A 14 -15.16 27.28 0.79
N ASP A 15 -14.54 27.84 1.84
CA ASP A 15 -13.39 28.76 1.77
C ASP A 15 -12.03 28.05 1.89
N SER A 16 -12.00 26.72 2.00
CA SER A 16 -10.73 25.98 2.14
C SER A 16 -9.94 25.97 0.85
N GLU A 17 -8.66 26.37 0.94
CA GLU A 17 -7.70 26.27 -0.15
C GLU A 17 -6.80 25.04 0.02
N PRO A 18 -6.33 24.41 -1.07
CA PRO A 18 -5.40 23.28 -1.00
C PRO A 18 -4.06 23.69 -0.39
N ASP A 19 -3.63 23.01 0.66
CA ASP A 19 -2.33 23.24 1.31
C ASP A 19 -1.12 22.83 0.45
N PHE A 20 -1.33 21.91 -0.50
CA PHE A 20 -0.28 21.35 -1.34
C PHE A 20 -0.60 21.47 -2.83
N SER A 21 0.45 21.53 -3.66
CA SER A 21 0.29 21.38 -5.11
C SER A 21 -0.24 19.97 -5.45
N ARG A 22 -0.96 19.83 -6.56
CA ARG A 22 -1.51 18.52 -6.97
C ARG A 22 -0.42 17.45 -7.11
N SER A 23 0.75 17.80 -7.62
CA SER A 23 1.87 16.87 -7.77
C SER A 23 2.44 16.43 -6.43
N SER A 24 2.61 17.35 -5.47
CA SER A 24 3.07 16.99 -4.12
C SER A 24 2.02 16.17 -3.36
N TRP A 25 0.75 16.50 -3.51
CA TRP A 25 -0.32 15.71 -2.89
C TRP A 25 -0.35 14.27 -3.44
N ILE A 26 -0.26 14.10 -4.77
CA ILE A 26 -0.14 12.77 -5.38
C ILE A 26 1.11 12.06 -4.87
N ALA A 27 2.26 12.73 -4.83
CA ALA A 27 3.52 12.13 -4.35
C ALA A 27 3.43 11.66 -2.90
N MET A 28 2.78 12.44 -2.02
CA MET A 28 2.55 12.07 -0.62
C MET A 28 1.62 10.85 -0.51
N LEU A 29 0.49 10.85 -1.25
CA LEU A 29 -0.45 9.74 -1.29
C LEU A 29 0.22 8.44 -1.78
N PHE A 30 1.01 8.53 -2.86
CA PHE A 30 1.73 7.37 -3.37
C PHE A 30 2.87 6.92 -2.45
N ALA A 31 3.57 7.85 -1.80
CA ALA A 31 4.64 7.51 -0.86
C ALA A 31 4.11 6.75 0.35
N ALA A 32 2.90 7.10 0.83
CA ALA A 32 2.23 6.40 1.91
C ALA A 32 1.83 4.96 1.49
N GLY A 33 1.17 4.80 0.34
CA GLY A 33 0.61 3.52 -0.08
C GLY A 33 1.57 2.57 -0.80
N LEU A 34 2.67 3.05 -1.38
CA LEU A 34 3.53 2.26 -2.27
C LEU A 34 4.93 1.96 -1.74
N GLY A 35 5.28 2.30 -0.52
CA GLY A 35 6.62 2.14 0.03
C GLY A 35 7.27 0.78 -0.26
N ILE A 36 7.25 -0.12 0.71
CA ILE A 36 7.84 -1.47 0.59
C ILE A 36 7.05 -2.35 -0.40
N GLY A 37 5.76 -2.11 -0.55
CA GLY A 37 4.89 -2.83 -1.48
C GLY A 37 5.43 -2.81 -2.91
N LEU A 38 5.82 -1.63 -3.41
CA LEU A 38 6.32 -1.50 -4.77
C LEU A 38 7.74 -2.10 -4.94
N VAL A 39 8.65 -1.83 -4.00
CA VAL A 39 10.07 -2.16 -4.17
C VAL A 39 10.36 -3.63 -3.86
N PHE A 40 9.65 -4.23 -2.91
CA PHE A 40 9.84 -5.61 -2.51
C PHE A 40 8.81 -6.53 -3.16
N TYR A 41 7.53 -6.30 -2.90
CA TYR A 41 6.46 -7.17 -3.39
C TYR A 41 6.19 -7.00 -4.89
N GLY A 42 6.50 -5.83 -5.47
CA GLY A 42 6.35 -5.57 -6.90
C GLY A 42 7.02 -6.62 -7.79
N PRO A 43 8.31 -6.92 -7.62
CA PRO A 43 8.97 -8.00 -8.35
C PRO A 43 8.73 -9.40 -7.75
N MET A 44 8.58 -9.51 -6.43
CA MET A 44 8.49 -10.80 -5.74
C MET A 44 7.18 -11.53 -6.06
N GLU A 45 6.06 -10.82 -6.06
CA GLU A 45 4.74 -11.44 -6.24
C GLU A 45 4.53 -12.02 -7.64
N PRO A 46 4.78 -11.28 -8.75
CA PRO A 46 4.69 -11.88 -10.08
C PRO A 46 5.61 -13.09 -10.25
N LEU A 47 6.82 -13.04 -9.67
CA LEU A 47 7.74 -14.18 -9.70
C LEU A 47 7.19 -15.39 -8.94
N SER A 48 6.59 -15.16 -7.77
CA SER A 48 5.97 -16.23 -6.98
C SER A 48 4.80 -16.86 -7.73
N HIS A 49 3.93 -16.06 -8.34
CA HIS A 49 2.80 -16.58 -9.12
C HIS A 49 3.20 -17.20 -10.44
N PHE A 50 4.35 -16.83 -11.00
CA PHE A 50 4.94 -17.50 -12.14
C PHE A 50 5.44 -18.91 -11.78
N LEU A 51 6.07 -19.05 -10.61
CA LEU A 51 6.58 -20.33 -10.10
C LEU A 51 5.48 -21.21 -9.48
N THR A 52 4.44 -20.58 -8.93
CA THR A 52 3.29 -21.25 -8.31
C THR A 52 2.03 -20.54 -8.74
N PRO A 53 1.41 -20.94 -9.86
CA PRO A 53 0.21 -20.30 -10.38
C PRO A 53 -0.92 -20.25 -9.36
N PRO A 54 -1.76 -19.20 -9.38
CA PRO A 54 -2.91 -19.09 -8.49
C PRO A 54 -3.88 -20.27 -8.60
N PRO A 55 -4.60 -20.66 -7.52
CA PRO A 55 -5.40 -21.88 -7.48
C PRO A 55 -6.51 -21.97 -8.55
N TYR A 56 -7.05 -20.83 -9.01
CA TYR A 56 -8.07 -20.81 -10.06
C TYR A 56 -7.53 -21.20 -11.46
N LEU A 57 -6.21 -21.42 -11.59
CA LEU A 57 -5.52 -21.79 -12.83
C LEU A 57 -4.91 -23.19 -12.72
N SER A 58 -5.73 -24.18 -12.40
CA SER A 58 -5.30 -25.56 -12.22
C SER A 58 -4.59 -26.18 -13.45
N ASP A 59 -4.85 -25.65 -14.65
CA ASP A 59 -4.35 -26.17 -15.91
C ASP A 59 -3.10 -25.46 -16.42
N VAL A 60 -2.59 -24.48 -15.68
CA VAL A 60 -1.39 -23.72 -16.04
C VAL A 60 -0.14 -24.35 -15.41
N GLU A 61 0.77 -24.79 -16.25
CA GLU A 61 2.04 -25.38 -15.79
C GLU A 61 2.94 -24.29 -15.14
N PRO A 62 3.49 -24.55 -13.93
CA PRO A 62 4.45 -23.66 -13.29
C PRO A 62 5.65 -23.32 -14.17
N ALA A 63 6.12 -22.09 -14.09
CA ALA A 63 7.28 -21.57 -14.82
C ALA A 63 7.14 -21.67 -16.36
N SER A 64 5.94 -21.77 -16.88
CA SER A 64 5.64 -21.79 -18.31
C SER A 64 5.36 -20.38 -18.86
N GLU A 65 5.44 -20.22 -20.17
CA GLU A 65 5.04 -18.97 -20.84
C GLU A 65 3.57 -18.62 -20.56
N ALA A 66 2.71 -19.63 -20.44
CA ALA A 66 1.30 -19.46 -20.09
C ALA A 66 1.08 -18.91 -18.69
N ALA A 67 2.04 -19.06 -17.77
CA ALA A 67 1.96 -18.53 -16.40
C ALA A 67 2.32 -17.04 -16.29
N VAL A 68 2.94 -16.43 -17.30
CA VAL A 68 3.44 -15.05 -17.24
C VAL A 68 2.30 -14.05 -17.07
N LEU A 69 1.33 -14.03 -17.98
CA LEU A 69 0.23 -13.07 -17.93
C LEU A 69 -0.64 -13.22 -16.67
N PRO A 70 -1.04 -14.43 -16.26
CA PRO A 70 -1.75 -14.62 -14.99
C PRO A 70 -0.97 -14.13 -13.77
N ALA A 71 0.34 -14.34 -13.71
CA ALA A 71 1.17 -13.90 -12.60
C ALA A 71 1.15 -12.37 -12.44
N PHE A 72 1.31 -11.63 -13.53
CA PHE A 72 1.20 -10.16 -13.51
C PHE A 72 -0.23 -9.70 -13.22
N SER A 73 -1.24 -10.36 -13.78
CA SER A 73 -2.65 -10.03 -13.53
C SER A 73 -3.04 -10.19 -12.06
N GLN A 74 -2.54 -11.25 -11.42
CA GLN A 74 -2.77 -11.48 -9.99
C GLN A 74 -2.09 -10.41 -9.13
N ALA A 75 -0.86 -10.02 -9.47
CA ALA A 75 -0.18 -8.93 -8.81
C ALA A 75 -0.92 -7.58 -8.97
N ILE A 76 -1.52 -7.32 -10.12
CA ILE A 76 -2.40 -6.14 -10.33
C ILE A 76 -3.61 -6.19 -9.40
N LEU A 77 -4.24 -7.35 -9.22
CA LEU A 77 -5.35 -7.50 -8.27
C LEU A 77 -4.91 -7.13 -6.85
N HIS A 78 -3.83 -7.72 -6.38
CA HIS A 78 -3.38 -7.56 -5.01
C HIS A 78 -2.79 -6.17 -4.74
N GLN A 79 -1.98 -5.62 -5.63
CA GLN A 79 -1.25 -4.36 -5.38
C GLN A 79 -2.00 -3.12 -5.86
N ALA A 80 -2.70 -3.20 -6.98
CA ALA A 80 -3.34 -2.03 -7.60
C ALA A 80 -4.85 -1.94 -7.32
N THR A 81 -5.50 -3.01 -6.84
CA THR A 81 -6.96 -3.02 -6.69
C THR A 81 -7.39 -3.11 -5.23
N LEU A 82 -7.06 -4.19 -4.54
CA LEU A 82 -7.59 -4.47 -3.21
C LEU A 82 -7.22 -3.40 -2.16
N PRO A 83 -5.96 -2.99 -2.00
CA PRO A 83 -5.58 -1.99 -1.02
C PRO A 83 -6.24 -0.65 -1.28
N TRP A 84 -6.24 -0.21 -2.54
CA TRP A 84 -6.81 1.08 -2.91
C TRP A 84 -8.32 1.13 -2.73
N MET A 85 -9.03 0.01 -2.89
CA MET A 85 -10.46 -0.08 -2.54
C MET A 85 -10.68 0.10 -1.05
N VAL A 86 -9.84 -0.53 -0.20
CA VAL A 86 -9.90 -0.38 1.26
C VAL A 86 -9.59 1.06 1.66
N TYR A 87 -8.51 1.65 1.14
CA TYR A 87 -8.14 3.04 1.40
C TYR A 87 -9.25 4.03 1.00
N ALA A 88 -9.81 3.87 -0.19
CA ALA A 88 -10.89 4.74 -0.65
C ALA A 88 -12.13 4.64 0.26
N LEU A 89 -12.46 3.43 0.72
CA LEU A 89 -13.62 3.20 1.59
C LEU A 89 -13.39 3.77 2.99
N VAL A 90 -12.27 3.42 3.62
CA VAL A 90 -11.96 3.82 4.99
C VAL A 90 -11.62 5.31 5.06
N GLY A 91 -10.69 5.78 4.23
CA GLY A 91 -10.29 7.19 4.19
C GLY A 91 -11.43 8.11 3.79
N GLY A 92 -12.25 7.74 2.79
CA GLY A 92 -13.46 8.50 2.41
C GLY A 92 -14.48 8.56 3.54
N SER A 93 -14.66 7.48 4.29
CA SER A 93 -15.55 7.43 5.45
C SER A 93 -15.05 8.28 6.60
N LEU A 94 -13.76 8.23 6.92
CA LEU A 94 -13.10 9.06 7.93
C LEU A 94 -13.18 10.56 7.56
N ALA A 95 -12.84 10.89 6.32
CA ALA A 95 -12.93 12.26 5.83
C ALA A 95 -14.36 12.80 5.92
N TYR A 96 -15.38 12.00 5.57
CA TYR A 96 -16.77 12.38 5.76
C TYR A 96 -17.12 12.58 7.23
N ALA A 97 -16.69 11.69 8.12
CA ALA A 97 -16.92 11.80 9.55
C ALA A 97 -16.26 13.06 10.13
N ALA A 98 -15.02 13.35 9.77
CA ALA A 98 -14.27 14.50 10.24
C ALA A 98 -14.82 15.82 9.67
N TYR A 99 -14.88 15.96 8.36
CA TYR A 99 -15.21 17.24 7.72
C TYR A 99 -16.70 17.56 7.71
N ARG A 100 -17.58 16.56 7.59
CA ARG A 100 -19.03 16.78 7.49
C ARG A 100 -19.77 16.56 8.80
N ARG A 101 -19.25 15.73 9.70
CA ARG A 101 -19.86 15.44 10.98
C ARG A 101 -19.14 16.07 12.17
N GLY A 102 -17.98 16.71 11.94
CA GLY A 102 -17.18 17.35 12.98
C GLY A 102 -16.65 16.37 14.04
N ARG A 103 -16.44 15.12 13.67
CA ARG A 103 -15.92 14.06 14.54
C ARG A 103 -14.40 14.05 14.50
N LEU A 104 -13.78 13.42 15.51
CA LEU A 104 -12.35 13.14 15.46
C LEU A 104 -12.07 12.10 14.37
N PRO A 105 -10.97 12.20 13.63
CA PRO A 105 -10.58 11.23 12.59
C PRO A 105 -10.05 9.93 13.23
N LEU A 106 -10.89 9.26 13.99
CA LEU A 106 -10.61 7.99 14.66
C LEU A 106 -11.44 6.88 14.04
N ILE A 107 -10.90 5.68 13.95
CA ILE A 107 -11.62 4.51 13.43
C ILE A 107 -12.91 4.26 14.22
N SER A 108 -12.88 4.48 15.53
CA SER A 108 -14.08 4.36 16.39
C SER A 108 -15.20 5.31 15.98
N SER A 109 -14.89 6.47 15.39
CA SER A 109 -15.87 7.45 14.96
C SER A 109 -16.80 6.94 13.85
N LEU A 110 -16.35 5.94 13.06
CA LEU A 110 -17.13 5.30 12.00
C LEU A 110 -18.26 4.43 12.59
N PHE A 111 -18.03 3.85 13.76
CA PHE A 111 -18.99 2.96 14.42
C PHE A 111 -19.98 3.69 15.33
N GLU A 112 -19.77 4.96 15.62
CA GLU A 112 -20.63 5.74 16.52
C GLU A 112 -22.11 5.78 16.11
N PRO A 113 -22.50 5.82 14.81
CA PRO A 113 -23.91 5.76 14.42
C PRO A 113 -24.60 4.45 14.76
N ILE A 114 -23.84 3.37 14.88
CA ILE A 114 -24.34 2.02 15.16
C ILE A 114 -24.33 1.76 16.67
N ALA A 115 -23.52 2.50 17.39
CA ALA A 115 -23.13 2.25 18.77
C ALA A 115 -23.70 3.31 19.72
N THR A 116 -25.01 3.29 20.00
CA THR A 116 -25.75 4.34 20.76
C THR A 116 -25.68 4.20 22.29
N ASN A 117 -25.03 3.18 22.87
CA ASN A 117 -25.03 2.91 24.31
C ASN A 117 -23.71 3.26 25.02
N SER A 118 -23.75 3.56 26.33
CA SER A 118 -22.59 3.92 27.16
C SER A 118 -21.46 2.87 27.20
N ASN A 119 -21.77 1.60 26.99
CA ASN A 119 -20.80 0.51 26.80
C ASN A 119 -19.91 0.70 25.57
N ASN A 120 -20.34 1.50 24.63
CA ASN A 120 -19.68 1.73 23.35
C ASN A 120 -18.47 2.66 23.45
N ARG A 121 -18.34 3.45 24.52
CA ARG A 121 -17.10 4.23 24.77
C ARG A 121 -15.91 3.35 25.06
N VAL A 122 -16.13 2.22 25.72
CA VAL A 122 -15.04 1.26 26.00
C VAL A 122 -14.66 0.52 24.71
N ILE A 123 -15.64 0.08 23.92
CA ILE A 123 -15.41 -0.58 22.64
C ILE A 123 -14.69 0.37 21.68
N GLY A 124 -15.13 1.64 21.57
CA GLY A 124 -14.45 2.64 20.76
C GLY A 124 -12.98 2.81 21.12
N LYS A 125 -12.66 2.95 22.41
CA LYS A 125 -11.26 3.02 22.87
C LYS A 125 -10.46 1.76 22.55
N ILE A 126 -11.07 0.58 22.65
CA ILE A 126 -10.41 -0.68 22.29
C ILE A 126 -10.09 -0.70 20.80
N VAL A 127 -11.03 -0.28 19.95
CA VAL A 127 -10.84 -0.19 18.49
C VAL A 127 -9.71 0.78 18.16
N ASP A 128 -9.69 1.97 18.75
CA ASP A 128 -8.64 2.96 18.50
C ASP A 128 -7.27 2.49 18.97
N ILE A 129 -7.16 1.90 20.17
CA ILE A 129 -5.91 1.30 20.67
C ILE A 129 -5.44 0.19 19.73
N PHE A 130 -6.36 -0.66 19.26
CA PHE A 130 -6.03 -1.75 18.36
C PHE A 130 -5.54 -1.23 17.01
N SER A 131 -6.16 -0.17 16.48
CA SER A 131 -5.73 0.50 15.25
C SER A 131 -4.31 1.05 15.37
N VAL A 132 -4.00 1.74 16.47
CA VAL A 132 -2.64 2.26 16.73
C VAL A 132 -1.63 1.12 16.84
N LEU A 133 -1.94 0.03 17.55
CA LEU A 133 -1.05 -1.13 17.67
C LEU A 133 -0.80 -1.78 16.30
N VAL A 134 -1.84 -1.97 15.49
CA VAL A 134 -1.72 -2.57 14.15
C VAL A 134 -0.84 -1.70 13.27
N THR A 135 -1.04 -0.38 13.28
CA THR A 135 -0.20 0.58 12.55
C THR A 135 1.26 0.52 12.99
N LEU A 136 1.52 0.50 14.30
CA LEU A 136 2.87 0.43 14.85
C LEU A 136 3.59 -0.84 14.37
N PHE A 137 2.99 -2.02 14.55
CA PHE A 137 3.59 -3.29 14.13
C PHE A 137 3.77 -3.38 12.61
N GLY A 138 2.83 -2.85 11.82
CA GLY A 138 2.96 -2.81 10.37
C GLY A 138 4.14 -1.94 9.90
N THR A 139 4.31 -0.78 10.52
CA THR A 139 5.44 0.12 10.25
C THR A 139 6.77 -0.53 10.63
N GLU A 140 6.86 -1.18 11.78
CA GLU A 140 8.07 -1.89 12.21
C GLU A 140 8.41 -3.06 11.28
N THR A 141 7.42 -3.83 10.85
CA THR A 141 7.61 -4.92 9.87
C THR A 141 8.16 -4.38 8.55
N SER A 142 7.57 -3.31 8.05
CA SER A 142 8.02 -2.64 6.81
C SER A 142 9.45 -2.13 6.93
N LEU A 143 9.81 -1.51 8.06
CA LEU A 143 11.17 -1.04 8.33
C LEU A 143 12.18 -2.20 8.38
N GLY A 144 11.80 -3.33 8.97
CA GLY A 144 12.62 -4.54 9.00
C GLY A 144 12.90 -5.09 7.61
N ILE A 145 11.88 -5.19 6.76
CA ILE A 145 12.04 -5.65 5.36
C ILE A 145 12.95 -4.70 4.57
N VAL A 146 12.76 -3.38 4.70
CA VAL A 146 13.63 -2.38 4.06
C VAL A 146 15.08 -2.53 4.51
N ALA A 147 15.32 -2.74 5.79
CA ALA A 147 16.68 -2.93 6.32
C ALA A 147 17.36 -4.18 5.73
N LEU A 148 16.61 -5.27 5.59
CA LEU A 148 17.09 -6.50 4.93
C LEU A 148 17.40 -6.25 3.44
N GLN A 149 16.54 -5.52 2.71
CA GLN A 149 16.80 -5.17 1.31
C GLN A 149 18.05 -4.31 1.15
N ILE A 150 18.24 -3.28 2.00
CA ILE A 150 19.43 -2.43 1.98
C ILE A 150 20.68 -3.26 2.24
N ARG A 151 20.64 -4.15 3.24
CA ARG A 151 21.75 -5.06 3.54
C ARG A 151 22.09 -5.94 2.34
N THR A 152 21.10 -6.60 1.77
CA THR A 152 21.28 -7.51 0.63
C THR A 152 21.74 -6.75 -0.62
N GLY A 153 21.11 -5.64 -0.95
CA GLY A 153 21.48 -4.81 -2.08
C GLY A 153 22.91 -4.27 -1.96
N THR A 154 23.31 -3.80 -0.77
CA THR A 154 24.66 -3.34 -0.51
C THR A 154 25.68 -4.47 -0.63
N SER A 155 25.34 -5.67 -0.13
CA SER A 155 26.19 -6.86 -0.28
C SER A 155 26.43 -7.22 -1.74
N ILE A 156 25.39 -7.18 -2.58
CA ILE A 156 25.49 -7.44 -4.02
C ILE A 156 26.37 -6.40 -4.70
N VAL A 157 26.15 -5.12 -4.46
CA VAL A 157 26.89 -4.01 -5.12
C VAL A 157 28.35 -3.98 -4.70
N THR A 158 28.65 -4.25 -3.42
CA THR A 158 30.04 -4.22 -2.90
C THR A 158 30.80 -5.53 -3.14
N GLY A 159 30.11 -6.61 -3.50
CA GLY A 159 30.70 -7.96 -3.62
C GLY A 159 31.18 -8.53 -2.29
N LYS A 160 30.80 -7.94 -1.15
CA LYS A 160 31.17 -8.38 0.19
C LYS A 160 29.93 -8.79 0.97
N PRO A 161 29.89 -10.01 1.53
CA PRO A 161 28.78 -10.41 2.37
C PRO A 161 28.74 -9.52 3.62
N LEU A 162 27.63 -8.81 3.79
CA LEU A 162 27.37 -8.05 5.01
C LEU A 162 26.65 -8.99 6.02
N GLU A 163 27.45 -9.72 6.78
CA GLU A 163 26.95 -10.69 7.77
C GLU A 163 26.87 -10.04 9.16
N GLY A 164 25.89 -10.52 9.93
CA GLY A 164 25.68 -10.14 11.32
C GLY A 164 24.52 -9.18 11.57
N ASP A 165 23.86 -9.36 12.70
CA ASP A 165 22.68 -8.58 13.10
C ASP A 165 23.02 -7.11 13.42
N GLY A 166 24.27 -6.82 13.79
CA GLY A 166 24.71 -5.47 14.09
C GLY A 166 24.56 -4.50 12.89
N ILE A 167 24.72 -4.98 11.66
CA ILE A 167 24.54 -4.15 10.45
C ILE A 167 23.08 -3.76 10.27
N ILE A 168 22.15 -4.69 10.53
CA ILE A 168 20.71 -4.41 10.46
C ILE A 168 20.34 -3.35 11.49
N VAL A 169 20.84 -3.46 12.72
CA VAL A 169 20.63 -2.47 13.78
C VAL A 169 21.13 -1.09 13.38
N VAL A 170 22.32 -1.00 12.74
CA VAL A 170 22.86 0.27 12.24
C VAL A 170 21.96 0.85 11.14
N ILE A 171 21.53 0.05 10.17
CA ILE A 171 20.64 0.50 9.10
C ILE A 171 19.33 1.02 9.67
N ILE A 172 18.67 0.25 10.54
CA ILE A 172 17.43 0.66 11.21
C ILE A 172 17.62 1.95 12.00
N SER A 173 18.73 2.08 12.73
CA SER A 173 19.02 3.31 13.50
C SER A 173 19.14 4.53 12.60
N ILE A 174 19.84 4.43 11.47
CA ILE A 174 19.97 5.51 10.50
C ILE A 174 18.61 5.89 9.92
N LEU A 175 17.82 4.91 9.49
CA LEU A 175 16.47 5.13 8.94
C LEU A 175 15.56 5.80 9.96
N THR A 176 15.58 5.34 11.21
CA THR A 176 14.82 5.92 12.32
C THR A 176 15.20 7.37 12.58
N VAL A 177 16.49 7.71 12.58
CA VAL A 177 16.96 9.10 12.73
C VAL A 177 16.45 9.98 11.57
N ILE A 178 16.53 9.51 10.33
CA ILE A 178 16.02 10.24 9.16
C ILE A 178 14.51 10.45 9.29
N PHE A 179 13.78 9.43 9.71
CA PHE A 179 12.34 9.51 9.95
C PHE A 179 11.99 10.53 11.03
N ILE A 180 12.66 10.49 12.18
CA ILE A 180 12.45 11.45 13.28
C ILE A 180 12.71 12.88 12.81
N ILE A 181 13.80 13.13 12.09
CA ILE A 181 14.11 14.46 11.55
C ILE A 181 13.02 14.92 10.59
N SER A 182 12.54 14.01 9.72
CA SER A 182 11.47 14.32 8.77
C SER A 182 10.17 14.65 9.51
N ALA A 183 9.77 13.83 10.49
CA ALA A 183 8.56 14.06 11.29
C ALA A 183 8.63 15.36 12.10
N MET A 184 9.76 15.63 12.76
CA MET A 184 9.96 16.88 13.53
C MET A 184 9.94 18.14 12.67
N SER A 185 10.30 18.04 11.39
CA SER A 185 10.24 19.18 10.45
C SER A 185 8.83 19.50 9.93
N GLY A 186 7.87 18.65 10.27
CA GLY A 186 6.45 18.79 9.99
C GLY A 186 6.05 18.40 8.56
N ILE A 187 4.76 18.14 8.39
CA ILE A 187 4.15 17.64 7.14
C ILE A 187 4.45 18.57 5.96
N LYS A 188 4.32 19.88 6.16
CA LYS A 188 4.49 20.88 5.09
C LYS A 188 5.91 20.96 4.53
N ARG A 189 6.93 20.44 5.23
CA ARG A 189 8.31 20.44 4.78
C ARG A 189 8.92 19.05 4.66
N GLY A 190 9.08 18.33 5.77
CA GLY A 190 9.80 17.07 5.80
C GLY A 190 9.14 15.98 4.98
N ILE A 191 7.91 15.66 5.32
CA ILE A 191 7.14 14.60 4.64
C ILE A 191 6.96 14.93 3.16
N ARG A 192 6.57 16.16 2.81
CA ARG A 192 6.42 16.57 1.41
C ARG A 192 7.70 16.44 0.58
N ILE A 193 8.84 16.88 1.14
CA ILE A 193 10.13 16.80 0.42
C ILE A 193 10.52 15.34 0.21
N LEU A 194 10.43 14.54 1.26
CA LEU A 194 10.79 13.12 1.20
C LEU A 194 9.91 12.36 0.22
N SER A 195 8.60 12.61 0.23
CA SER A 195 7.65 12.00 -0.72
C SER A 195 7.91 12.41 -2.16
N ASN A 196 8.23 13.69 -2.41
CA ASN A 196 8.58 14.15 -3.76
C ASN A 196 9.87 13.51 -4.27
N ILE A 197 10.88 13.36 -3.39
CA ILE A 197 12.14 12.66 -3.72
C ILE A 197 11.84 11.19 -4.03
N ASN A 198 11.08 10.52 -3.18
CA ASN A 198 10.70 9.12 -3.37
C ASN A 198 9.98 8.92 -4.71
N MET A 199 8.99 9.74 -5.03
CA MET A 199 8.29 9.70 -6.31
C MET A 199 9.24 9.93 -7.50
N GLY A 200 10.17 10.89 -7.38
CA GLY A 200 11.18 11.13 -8.40
C GLY A 200 12.09 9.92 -8.62
N LEU A 201 12.51 9.25 -7.54
CA LEU A 201 13.33 8.03 -7.61
C LEU A 201 12.57 6.86 -8.23
N VAL A 202 11.30 6.65 -7.88
CA VAL A 202 10.45 5.59 -8.44
C VAL A 202 10.24 5.79 -9.94
N ILE A 203 9.91 7.01 -10.36
CA ILE A 203 9.76 7.34 -11.80
C ILE A 203 11.09 7.16 -12.53
N GLY A 204 12.19 7.66 -11.95
CA GLY A 204 13.54 7.51 -12.51
C GLY A 204 13.94 6.04 -12.67
N LEU A 205 13.67 5.21 -11.68
CA LEU A 205 13.91 3.77 -11.73
C LEU A 205 13.05 3.11 -12.82
N GLY A 206 11.77 3.46 -12.92
CA GLY A 206 10.87 2.94 -13.95
C GLY A 206 11.35 3.28 -15.37
N ILE A 207 11.77 4.54 -15.59
CA ILE A 207 12.35 4.97 -16.89
C ILE A 207 13.67 4.24 -17.16
N PHE A 208 14.52 4.09 -16.15
CA PHE A 208 15.78 3.36 -16.29
C PHE A 208 15.54 1.92 -16.71
N VAL A 209 14.65 1.19 -16.03
CA VAL A 209 14.29 -0.20 -16.37
C VAL A 209 13.68 -0.28 -17.78
N LEU A 210 12.84 0.68 -18.14
CA LEU A 210 12.24 0.71 -19.49
C LEU A 210 13.28 0.89 -20.59
N ILE A 211 14.30 1.73 -20.37
CA ILE A 211 15.34 2.01 -21.38
C ILE A 211 16.37 0.89 -21.45
N THR A 212 16.77 0.33 -20.31
CA THR A 212 17.85 -0.67 -20.23
C THR A 212 17.34 -2.11 -20.38
N GLY A 213 16.07 -2.34 -20.11
CA GLY A 213 15.43 -3.65 -20.20
C GLY A 213 14.88 -3.95 -21.60
N PRO A 214 14.16 -5.06 -21.75
CA PRO A 214 13.51 -5.45 -23.00
C PRO A 214 12.26 -4.57 -23.24
N THR A 215 12.46 -3.35 -23.69
CA THR A 215 11.43 -2.29 -23.81
C THR A 215 10.16 -2.75 -24.50
N MET A 216 10.29 -3.42 -25.65
CA MET A 216 9.13 -3.89 -26.43
C MET A 216 8.32 -4.93 -25.65
N TYR A 217 9.00 -5.87 -25.00
CA TYR A 217 8.35 -6.87 -24.16
C TYR A 217 7.60 -6.24 -22.98
N ILE A 218 8.20 -5.24 -22.31
CA ILE A 218 7.57 -4.51 -21.21
C ILE A 218 6.32 -3.77 -21.69
N LEU A 219 6.41 -3.09 -22.85
CA LEU A 219 5.30 -2.34 -23.43
C LEU A 219 4.15 -3.24 -23.90
N ASP A 220 4.45 -4.43 -24.36
CA ASP A 220 3.44 -5.42 -24.76
C ASP A 220 2.82 -6.11 -23.53
N LEU A 221 3.61 -6.36 -22.49
CA LEU A 221 3.17 -7.04 -21.27
C LEU A 221 2.16 -6.22 -20.46
N ILE A 222 2.34 -4.90 -20.38
CA ILE A 222 1.47 -4.01 -19.60
C ILE A 222 0.01 -4.08 -20.06
N PRO A 223 -0.33 -3.78 -21.32
CA PRO A 223 -1.72 -3.85 -21.78
C PRO A 223 -2.26 -5.29 -21.79
N ALA A 224 -1.44 -6.29 -22.08
CA ALA A 224 -1.83 -7.69 -22.06
C ALA A 224 -2.22 -8.15 -20.64
N SER A 225 -1.42 -7.79 -19.64
CA SER A 225 -1.71 -8.12 -18.23
C SER A 225 -2.96 -7.39 -17.72
N LEU A 226 -3.17 -6.14 -18.12
CA LEU A 226 -4.39 -5.40 -17.78
C LEU A 226 -5.64 -6.04 -18.42
N LEU A 227 -5.56 -6.43 -19.68
CA LEU A 227 -6.66 -7.12 -20.35
C LEU A 227 -6.96 -8.47 -19.69
N GLN A 228 -5.93 -9.24 -19.38
CA GLN A 228 -6.05 -10.49 -18.65
C GLN A 228 -6.69 -10.28 -17.26
N PHE A 229 -6.30 -9.23 -16.55
CA PHE A 229 -6.89 -8.86 -15.26
C PHE A 229 -8.40 -8.61 -15.38
N PHE A 230 -8.84 -7.81 -16.36
CA PHE A 230 -10.28 -7.55 -16.53
C PHE A 230 -11.06 -8.77 -16.96
N ASN A 231 -10.49 -9.62 -17.81
CA ASN A 231 -11.13 -10.84 -18.29
C ASN A 231 -11.32 -11.87 -17.17
N ASN A 232 -10.34 -12.01 -16.27
CA ASN A 232 -10.36 -13.02 -15.21
C ASN A 232 -10.67 -12.46 -13.83
N PHE A 233 -11.12 -11.21 -13.72
CA PHE A 233 -11.38 -10.55 -12.46
C PHE A 233 -12.32 -11.33 -11.54
N ALA A 234 -13.39 -11.89 -12.11
CA ALA A 234 -14.36 -12.67 -11.34
C ALA A 234 -13.75 -13.97 -10.80
N ASP A 235 -12.95 -14.67 -11.60
CA ASP A 235 -12.30 -15.90 -11.20
C ASP A 235 -11.24 -15.65 -10.13
N MET A 236 -10.43 -14.60 -10.28
CA MET A 236 -9.46 -14.17 -9.27
C MET A 236 -10.11 -13.81 -7.93
N MET A 237 -11.27 -13.15 -7.96
CA MET A 237 -12.03 -12.79 -6.77
C MET A 237 -12.84 -13.95 -6.18
N SER A 238 -13.02 -15.04 -6.91
CA SER A 238 -13.79 -16.21 -6.46
C SER A 238 -13.01 -17.15 -5.54
N VAL A 239 -11.69 -17.01 -5.44
CA VAL A 239 -10.84 -17.84 -4.56
C VAL A 239 -11.19 -17.59 -3.10
N ALA A 240 -11.67 -18.61 -2.42
CA ALA A 240 -12.11 -18.53 -1.03
C ALA A 240 -11.47 -19.64 -0.18
N PRO A 241 -11.11 -19.34 1.09
CA PRO A 241 -10.48 -20.30 1.99
C PRO A 241 -11.31 -21.57 2.25
N SER A 242 -12.62 -21.51 1.98
CA SER A 242 -13.55 -22.63 2.15
C SER A 242 -13.48 -23.67 1.02
N GLN A 243 -12.79 -23.38 -0.07
CA GLN A 243 -12.72 -24.27 -1.25
C GLN A 243 -11.70 -25.39 -1.07
N GLY A 244 -10.60 -25.14 -0.33
CA GLY A 244 -9.55 -26.12 -0.06
C GLY A 244 -8.39 -25.57 0.74
N GLU A 245 -7.42 -26.41 1.09
CA GLU A 245 -6.22 -25.94 1.82
C GLU A 245 -5.31 -25.08 0.94
N THR A 246 -5.21 -25.37 -0.36
CA THR A 246 -4.41 -24.57 -1.31
C THR A 246 -4.97 -23.15 -1.43
N GLU A 247 -6.30 -23.02 -1.58
CA GLU A 247 -6.97 -21.72 -1.63
C GLU A 247 -6.87 -20.97 -0.31
N LYS A 248 -6.93 -21.69 0.80
CA LYS A 248 -6.75 -21.11 2.14
C LYS A 248 -5.34 -20.59 2.34
N GLU A 249 -4.32 -21.36 1.97
CA GLU A 249 -2.93 -20.91 2.01
C GLU A 249 -2.71 -19.70 1.11
N PHE A 250 -3.23 -19.74 -0.11
CA PHE A 250 -3.13 -18.64 -1.07
C PHE A 250 -3.76 -17.35 -0.53
N VAL A 251 -5.01 -17.41 -0.07
CA VAL A 251 -5.72 -16.24 0.49
C VAL A 251 -5.01 -15.71 1.72
N THR A 252 -4.49 -16.58 2.60
CA THR A 252 -3.79 -16.17 3.82
C THR A 252 -2.44 -15.55 3.49
N ALA A 253 -1.66 -16.16 2.58
CA ALA A 253 -0.34 -15.68 2.23
C ALA A 253 -0.35 -14.37 1.42
N TRP A 254 -1.37 -14.15 0.58
CA TRP A 254 -1.39 -13.04 -0.36
C TRP A 254 -2.53 -12.05 -0.09
N THR A 255 -3.77 -12.48 -0.19
CA THR A 255 -4.92 -11.57 -0.10
C THR A 255 -5.04 -10.92 1.28
N MET A 256 -4.88 -11.71 2.35
CA MET A 256 -4.90 -11.16 3.72
C MET A 256 -3.66 -10.31 4.01
N LEU A 257 -2.49 -10.69 3.50
CA LEU A 257 -1.28 -9.90 3.63
C LEU A 257 -1.49 -8.48 3.10
N TYR A 258 -2.01 -8.35 1.87
CA TYR A 258 -2.25 -7.04 1.26
C TYR A 258 -3.35 -6.25 1.96
N CYS A 259 -4.41 -6.91 2.39
CA CYS A 259 -5.48 -6.25 3.15
C CYS A 259 -5.01 -5.77 4.54
N CYS A 260 -4.11 -6.53 5.19
CA CYS A 260 -3.67 -6.22 6.55
C CYS A 260 -2.43 -5.31 6.58
N LEU A 261 -1.40 -5.59 5.78
CA LEU A 261 -0.15 -4.82 5.79
C LEU A 261 -0.31 -3.41 5.25
N LEU A 262 -1.12 -3.24 4.21
CA LEU A 262 -1.33 -1.93 3.60
C LEU A 262 -2.24 -1.04 4.44
N TYR A 263 -3.21 -1.62 5.14
CA TYR A 263 -4.03 -0.89 6.11
C TYR A 263 -3.18 -0.29 7.26
N THR A 264 -2.09 -0.97 7.64
CA THR A 264 -1.23 -0.53 8.75
C THR A 264 -0.28 0.60 8.38
N SER A 265 0.11 0.76 7.11
CA SER A 265 1.00 1.84 6.69
C SER A 265 0.27 3.17 6.47
N ASP A 266 -1.00 3.14 6.08
CA ASP A 266 -1.77 4.33 5.72
C ASP A 266 -2.40 5.03 6.94
N ALA A 267 -2.76 4.28 7.98
CA ALA A 267 -3.34 4.85 9.19
C ALA A 267 -2.35 5.75 9.97
N ALA A 268 -1.04 5.56 9.80
CA ALA A 268 -0.01 6.40 10.42
C ALA A 268 0.12 7.77 9.75
N ASP A 269 -0.17 7.88 8.45
CA ASP A 269 -0.03 9.12 7.70
C ASP A 269 -1.30 9.98 7.75
N GLU A 270 -2.47 9.41 8.06
CA GLU A 270 -3.71 10.18 8.20
C GLU A 270 -3.80 10.96 9.53
N GLU A 271 -3.21 10.47 10.62
CA GLU A 271 -3.17 11.20 11.91
C GLU A 271 -2.34 12.50 11.81
N ASP A 272 -1.36 12.56 10.90
CA ASP A 272 -0.51 13.74 10.71
C ASP A 272 -1.07 14.74 9.66
N SER A 273 -2.18 14.46 9.01
CA SER A 273 -2.75 15.30 7.94
C SER A 273 -3.89 16.23 8.38
N VAL A 274 -4.20 16.32 9.69
CA VAL A 274 -5.22 17.20 10.27
C VAL A 274 -4.64 18.47 10.85
#